data_574f8858d6c5371f47af8d0efcfe7267
#
_entry.id   574f8858d6c5371f47af8d0efcfe7267
#
_cell.length_a   1.000
_cell.length_b   1.000
_cell.length_c   1.000
_cell.angle_alpha   90.00
_cell.angle_beta   90.00
_cell.angle_gamma   90.00
#
_symmetry.space_group_name_H-M   'P 1'
#
loop_
_entity.id
_entity.type
_entity.pdbx_description
1 polymer ?
#
loop_
_entity_poly.entity_id
_entity_poly.type
_entity_poly.pdbx_seq_one_letter_code
_entity_poly.pdbx_strand_id
1 'polypeptide(L)'
;MAHVVDSNTLDRIFAEVDRGFDQQMQMLSDLVAIPSCRGEESRAQDFMAHAMADLGLAIDRWKINVDEIRHLPGFSPVMVPYDDAINVVGTHRPSSGVGNPRR
;
A
#
# COMPACT_ATOMS: atom_id res chain seq x y z
N MET A 1 -0.67 -22.41 -17.74
CA MET A 1 -0.76 -23.34 -16.61
C MET A 1 -0.94 -22.55 -15.31
N ALA A 2 -1.97 -22.87 -14.57
CA ALA A 2 -2.12 -22.35 -13.22
C ALA A 2 -1.05 -23.00 -12.32
N HIS A 3 -0.23 -22.22 -11.64
CA HIS A 3 0.63 -22.72 -10.58
C HIS A 3 -0.25 -23.14 -9.41
N VAL A 4 -0.32 -24.43 -9.15
CA VAL A 4 -0.99 -24.96 -7.96
C VAL A 4 0.02 -24.87 -6.81
N VAL A 5 -0.34 -24.13 -5.77
CA VAL A 5 0.47 -24.07 -4.54
C VAL A 5 0.28 -25.40 -3.82
N ASP A 6 1.37 -26.07 -3.45
CA ASP A 6 1.29 -27.33 -2.70
C ASP A 6 0.71 -27.12 -1.29
N SER A 7 0.14 -28.18 -0.73
CA SER A 7 -0.55 -28.12 0.59
C SER A 7 0.38 -27.69 1.72
N ASN A 8 1.64 -28.12 1.72
CA ASN A 8 2.60 -27.74 2.74
C ASN A 8 2.90 -26.24 2.70
N THR A 9 3.03 -25.65 1.50
CA THR A 9 3.20 -24.21 1.35
C THR A 9 1.97 -23.44 1.83
N LEU A 10 0.76 -23.92 1.50
CA LEU A 10 -0.47 -23.32 1.99
C LEU A 10 -0.57 -23.36 3.53
N ASP A 11 -0.26 -24.48 4.14
CA ASP A 11 -0.29 -24.63 5.61
C ASP A 11 0.69 -23.65 6.29
N ARG A 12 1.86 -23.45 5.70
CA ARG A 12 2.85 -22.46 6.19
C ARG A 12 2.33 -21.03 6.06
N ILE A 13 1.69 -20.69 4.96
CA ILE A 13 1.09 -19.37 4.76
C ILE A 13 -0.01 -19.12 5.81
N PHE A 14 -0.90 -20.08 6.01
CA PHE A 14 -1.97 -19.94 7.00
C PHE A 14 -1.43 -19.83 8.44
N ALA A 15 -0.41 -20.60 8.77
CA ALA A 15 0.25 -20.49 10.07
C ALA A 15 0.87 -19.11 10.31
N GLU A 16 1.49 -18.50 9.28
CA GLU A 16 2.02 -17.14 9.36
C GLU A 16 0.91 -16.08 9.54
N VAL A 17 -0.20 -16.23 8.84
CA VAL A 17 -1.36 -15.35 8.98
C VAL A 17 -1.90 -15.42 10.41
N ASP A 18 -2.08 -16.62 10.95
CA ASP A 18 -2.58 -16.82 12.32
C ASP A 18 -1.62 -16.24 13.36
N ARG A 19 -0.33 -16.47 13.18
CA ARG A 19 0.71 -15.95 14.09
C ARG A 19 0.80 -14.43 14.08
N GLY A 20 0.56 -13.79 12.94
CA GLY A 20 0.63 -12.34 12.77
C GLY A 20 -0.67 -11.61 13.12
N PHE A 21 -1.73 -12.30 13.56
CA PHE A 21 -3.06 -11.71 13.71
C PHE A 21 -3.08 -10.53 14.70
N ASP A 22 -2.49 -10.69 15.88
CA ASP A 22 -2.50 -9.64 16.91
C ASP A 22 -1.73 -8.40 16.43
N GLN A 23 -0.60 -8.60 15.77
CA GLN A 23 0.19 -7.51 15.20
C GLN A 23 -0.58 -6.79 14.08
N GLN A 24 -1.29 -7.54 13.25
CA GLN A 24 -2.15 -6.99 12.20
C GLN A 24 -3.29 -6.15 12.78
N MET A 25 -3.93 -6.62 13.84
CA MET A 25 -4.98 -5.89 14.54
C MET A 25 -4.45 -4.62 15.18
N GLN A 26 -3.27 -4.66 15.77
CA GLN A 26 -2.63 -3.48 16.34
C GLN A 26 -2.31 -2.44 15.26
N MET A 27 -1.75 -2.87 14.12
CA MET A 27 -1.48 -1.98 13.00
C MET A 27 -2.75 -1.31 12.47
N LEU A 28 -3.83 -2.06 12.34
CA LEU A 28 -5.13 -1.53 11.90
C LEU A 28 -5.67 -0.49 12.91
N SER A 29 -5.58 -0.80 14.19
CA SER A 29 -6.00 0.13 15.27
C SER A 29 -5.20 1.43 15.23
N ASP A 30 -3.89 1.34 15.07
CA ASP A 30 -3.00 2.50 14.99
C ASP A 30 -3.30 3.37 13.75
N LEU A 31 -3.54 2.73 12.61
CA LEU A 31 -3.91 3.42 11.37
C LEU A 31 -5.27 4.15 11.51
N VAL A 32 -6.27 3.47 12.06
CA VAL A 32 -7.62 4.05 12.25
C VAL A 32 -7.60 5.22 13.24
N ALA A 33 -6.69 5.21 14.22
CA ALA A 33 -6.53 6.30 15.17
C ALA A 33 -5.97 7.59 14.55
N ILE A 34 -5.39 7.52 13.36
CA ILE A 34 -4.87 8.70 12.66
C ILE A 34 -6.02 9.45 11.98
N PRO A 35 -6.27 10.72 12.29
CA PRO A 35 -7.22 11.53 11.55
C PRO A 35 -6.78 11.65 10.09
N SER A 36 -7.61 11.15 9.16
CA SER A 36 -7.29 11.09 7.73
C SER A 36 -8.52 11.37 6.85
N CYS A 37 -9.31 12.35 7.26
CA CYS A 37 -10.40 12.83 6.44
C CYS A 37 -9.90 13.44 5.13
N ARG A 38 -10.82 13.62 4.18
CA ARG A 38 -10.49 14.17 2.87
C ARG A 38 -9.72 15.48 2.99
N GLY A 39 -8.53 15.56 2.42
CA GLY A 39 -7.59 16.69 2.50
C GLY A 39 -6.57 16.58 3.63
N GLU A 40 -6.68 15.58 4.51
CA GLU A 40 -5.81 15.39 5.67
C GLU A 40 -5.16 13.99 5.69
N GLU A 41 -5.02 13.37 4.52
CA GLU A 41 -4.57 11.98 4.39
C GLU A 41 -3.07 11.79 4.60
N SER A 42 -2.27 12.86 4.57
CA SER A 42 -0.80 12.78 4.57
C SER A 42 -0.23 12.01 5.76
N ARG A 43 -0.80 12.18 6.96
CA ARG A 43 -0.33 11.48 8.17
C ARG A 43 -0.56 9.97 8.09
N ALA A 44 -1.71 9.54 7.57
CA ALA A 44 -2.00 8.12 7.35
C ALA A 44 -1.09 7.55 6.27
N GLN A 45 -0.84 8.29 5.20
CA GLN A 45 0.09 7.88 4.16
C GLN A 45 1.54 7.78 4.67
N ASP A 46 1.97 8.69 5.55
CA ASP A 46 3.28 8.58 6.20
C ASP A 46 3.37 7.33 7.06
N PHE A 47 2.34 7.03 7.84
CA PHE A 47 2.26 5.80 8.62
C PHE A 47 2.41 4.56 7.73
N MET A 48 1.67 4.51 6.62
CA MET A 48 1.74 3.39 5.68
C MET A 48 3.10 3.28 5.00
N ALA A 49 3.72 4.40 4.65
CA ALA A 49 5.07 4.40 4.08
C ALA A 49 6.10 3.79 5.03
N HIS A 50 6.05 4.16 6.32
CA HIS A 50 6.92 3.57 7.33
C HIS A 50 6.64 2.08 7.54
N ALA A 51 5.37 1.69 7.65
CA ALA A 51 5.00 0.28 7.83
C ALA A 51 5.47 -0.59 6.67
N MET A 52 5.32 -0.13 5.43
CA MET A 52 5.80 -0.84 4.25
C MET A 52 7.33 -0.88 4.18
N ALA A 53 8.03 0.21 4.57
CA ALA A 53 9.49 0.22 4.64
C ALA A 53 10.03 -0.77 5.67
N ASP A 54 9.38 -0.90 6.83
CA ASP A 54 9.73 -1.86 7.86
C ASP A 54 9.59 -3.32 7.38
N LEU A 55 8.72 -3.56 6.41
CA LEU A 55 8.59 -4.86 5.74
C LEU A 55 9.65 -5.09 4.64
N GLY A 56 10.54 -4.13 4.41
CA GLY A 56 11.59 -4.22 3.41
C GLY A 56 11.14 -3.87 1.99
N LEU A 57 9.99 -3.24 1.82
CA LEU A 57 9.52 -2.80 0.51
C LEU A 57 10.27 -1.55 0.05
N ALA A 58 10.50 -1.43 -1.25
CA ALA A 58 10.97 -0.18 -1.86
C ALA A 58 9.80 0.82 -1.94
N ILE A 59 9.98 1.98 -1.34
CA ILE A 59 8.91 2.98 -1.20
C ILE A 59 9.06 4.06 -2.26
N ASP A 60 7.96 4.33 -2.97
CA ASP A 60 7.80 5.47 -3.85
C ASP A 60 6.70 6.39 -3.30
N ARG A 61 6.98 7.69 -3.25
CA ARG A 61 6.08 8.72 -2.72
C ARG A 61 6.06 9.91 -3.64
N TRP A 62 4.88 10.38 -3.99
CA TRP A 62 4.75 11.61 -4.78
C TRP A 62 3.47 12.36 -4.46
N LYS A 63 3.47 13.66 -4.70
CA LYS A 63 2.28 14.48 -4.65
C LYS A 63 1.50 14.37 -5.97
N ILE A 64 0.18 14.39 -5.87
CA ILE A 64 -0.69 14.44 -7.04
C ILE A 64 -0.64 15.86 -7.60
N ASN A 65 -0.22 15.98 -8.86
CA ASN A 65 -0.30 17.24 -9.59
C ASN A 65 -1.61 17.29 -10.40
N VAL A 66 -2.59 18.02 -9.88
CA VAL A 66 -3.91 18.14 -10.50
C VAL A 66 -3.84 18.72 -11.91
N ASP A 67 -2.92 19.63 -12.18
CA ASP A 67 -2.79 20.29 -13.48
C ASP A 67 -2.36 19.29 -14.59
N GLU A 68 -1.63 18.25 -14.24
CA GLU A 68 -1.23 17.20 -15.18
C GLU A 68 -2.37 16.29 -15.62
N ILE A 69 -3.41 16.16 -14.81
CA ILE A 69 -4.51 15.23 -15.06
C ILE A 69 -5.84 15.91 -15.39
N ARG A 70 -5.93 17.23 -15.19
CA ARG A 70 -7.19 17.97 -15.33
C ARG A 70 -7.79 17.90 -16.75
N HIS A 71 -6.98 17.66 -17.75
CA HIS A 71 -7.38 17.56 -19.16
C HIS A 71 -7.83 16.15 -19.57
N LEU A 72 -7.66 15.16 -18.69
CA LEU A 72 -7.97 13.77 -19.02
C LEU A 72 -9.49 13.51 -19.00
N PRO A 73 -9.99 12.65 -19.91
CA PRO A 73 -11.40 12.21 -19.87
C PRO A 73 -11.70 11.57 -18.51
N GLY A 74 -12.85 11.93 -17.94
CA GLY A 74 -13.28 11.40 -16.65
C GLY A 74 -12.71 12.14 -15.43
N PHE A 75 -11.91 13.19 -15.65
CA PHE A 75 -11.48 14.04 -14.53
C PHE A 75 -12.68 14.70 -13.86
N SER A 76 -12.75 14.59 -12.53
CA SER A 76 -13.75 15.30 -11.72
C SER A 76 -13.11 16.48 -11.01
N PRO A 77 -13.81 17.61 -10.87
CA PRO A 77 -13.30 18.75 -10.12
C PRO A 77 -12.89 18.36 -8.69
N VAL A 78 -11.76 18.88 -8.23
CA VAL A 78 -11.30 18.66 -6.87
C VAL A 78 -12.16 19.47 -5.89
N MET A 79 -12.53 18.84 -4.79
CA MET A 79 -13.40 19.44 -3.77
C MET A 79 -12.59 19.99 -2.58
N VAL A 80 -11.32 19.66 -2.46
CA VAL A 80 -10.41 20.08 -1.40
C VAL A 80 -9.02 20.36 -2.01
N PRO A 81 -8.16 21.18 -1.36
CA PRO A 81 -6.79 21.37 -1.80
C PRO A 81 -6.02 20.05 -1.83
N TYR A 82 -5.17 19.87 -2.85
CA TYR A 82 -4.32 18.67 -3.03
C TYR A 82 -2.86 18.92 -2.64
N ASP A 83 -2.59 20.00 -1.89
CA ASP A 83 -1.22 20.36 -1.50
C ASP A 83 -0.50 19.26 -0.73
N ASP A 84 -1.25 18.50 0.09
CA ASP A 84 -0.76 17.39 0.89
C ASP A 84 -1.29 16.02 0.42
N ALA A 85 -1.86 15.94 -0.77
CA ALA A 85 -2.33 14.68 -1.35
C ALA A 85 -1.14 13.85 -1.84
N ILE A 86 -0.72 12.90 -1.02
CA ILE A 86 0.45 12.05 -1.26
C ILE A 86 -0.03 10.65 -1.62
N ASN A 87 0.50 10.11 -2.71
CA ASN A 87 0.42 8.68 -3.01
C ASN A 87 1.65 7.96 -2.45
N VAL A 88 1.45 6.76 -1.96
CA VAL A 88 2.52 5.89 -1.47
C VAL A 88 2.37 4.51 -2.11
N VAL A 89 3.46 4.00 -2.68
CA VAL A 89 3.52 2.65 -3.25
C VAL A 89 4.71 1.92 -2.66
N GLY A 90 4.46 0.72 -2.15
CA GLY A 90 5.50 -0.19 -1.72
C GLY A 90 5.67 -1.30 -2.75
N THR A 91 6.89 -1.51 -3.23
CA THR A 91 7.20 -2.54 -4.22
C THR A 91 8.03 -3.65 -3.59
N HIS A 92 7.54 -4.88 -3.67
CA HIS A 92 8.31 -6.08 -3.33
C HIS A 92 8.93 -6.65 -4.60
N ARG A 93 10.23 -6.95 -4.54
CA ARG A 93 10.93 -7.66 -5.60
C ARG A 93 11.42 -9.00 -5.08
N PRO A 94 11.09 -10.12 -5.74
CA PRO A 94 11.58 -11.42 -5.31
C PRO A 94 13.11 -11.47 -5.43
N SER A 95 13.76 -12.14 -4.47
CA SER A 95 15.22 -12.28 -4.41
C SER A 95 15.77 -13.21 -5.50
N SER A 96 14.97 -14.15 -6.00
CA SER A 96 15.27 -14.96 -7.17
C SER A 96 14.59 -14.35 -8.39
N GLY A 97 15.33 -14.08 -9.45
CA GLY A 97 14.80 -13.50 -10.70
C GLY A 97 13.75 -14.33 -11.44
N VAL A 98 13.09 -15.26 -10.74
CA VAL A 98 11.98 -16.08 -11.20
C VAL A 98 10.68 -15.36 -10.86
N GLY A 99 10.25 -14.54 -11.75
CA GLY A 99 8.99 -13.84 -11.60
C GLY A 99 8.96 -12.69 -12.58
N ASN A 100 8.57 -12.99 -13.78
CA ASN A 100 8.18 -11.94 -14.71
C ASN A 100 6.93 -11.27 -14.11
N PRO A 101 7.00 -10.00 -13.65
CA PRO A 101 5.78 -9.33 -13.27
C PRO A 101 4.89 -9.29 -14.50
N ARG A 102 3.78 -9.98 -14.43
CA ARG A 102 2.74 -9.79 -15.44
C ARG A 102 2.26 -8.35 -15.27
N ARG A 103 2.59 -7.57 -16.25
CA ARG A 103 1.96 -6.27 -16.44
C ARG A 103 0.51 -6.46 -16.87
#